data_84bfb3297063da3486c0d617453fcecb
#
_entry.id   84bfb3297063da3486c0d617453fcecb
#
_cell.length_a   1.000
_cell.length_b   1.000
_cell.length_c   1.000
_cell.angle_alpha   90.00
_cell.angle_beta   90.00
_cell.angle_gamma   90.00
#
_symmetry.space_group_name_H-M   'P 1'
#
loop_
_entity.id
_entity.type
_entity.pdbx_description
1 polymer ?
#
loop_
_entity_poly.entity_id
_entity_poly.type
_entity_poly.pdbx_seq_one_letter_code
_entity_poly.pdbx_strand_id
1 'polypeptide(L)'
;TKSQQPAAVVNSIDLNASYSSVKWRSIGPLRGGRSVTASGVVGDISTYYMGTTGGGVWKTDDMGNTWRNISDGYFTTGSVGAIAVSESEPNTVYVGMGEHAVRGVMTHHGDGVYKSTDAGKTWKKLGLEQTQHISRIVIHPRDPNIVYVAAQGALYGKTPERGVYKSVDGGTTWKKVLYVDDKSGCVELSMDYNNPQVLYAAMNEYGRLPWKVISGGSGSGLYKSNDAGATWEKIQNGLPKELGKMAVAVSRSNSEKVYALVESDSDKEQGGLFVSENAGKNWTRVNDDHR
;
A
#
# COMPACT_ATOMS: atom_id res chain seq x y z
N THR A 1 67.00 26.70 -10.27
CA THR A 1 66.20 25.54 -10.75
C THR A 1 65.81 24.69 -9.57
N LYS A 2 64.50 24.78 -9.17
CA LYS A 2 63.91 23.91 -8.16
C LYS A 2 63.46 22.61 -8.89
N SER A 3 64.07 21.47 -8.53
CA SER A 3 63.64 20.18 -9.02
C SER A 3 62.27 19.86 -8.37
N GLN A 4 61.24 19.71 -9.21
CA GLN A 4 59.98 19.10 -8.78
C GLN A 4 60.20 17.60 -8.57
N GLN A 5 59.99 17.10 -7.33
CA GLN A 5 59.85 15.71 -7.06
C GLN A 5 58.55 15.17 -7.74
N PRO A 6 58.59 14.01 -8.40
CA PRO A 6 57.40 13.41 -8.96
C PRO A 6 56.43 13.01 -7.83
N ALA A 7 55.18 13.35 -7.97
CA ALA A 7 54.12 12.95 -7.05
C ALA A 7 54.08 11.43 -6.97
N ALA A 8 54.05 10.89 -5.75
CA ALA A 8 53.89 9.46 -5.52
C ALA A 8 52.52 9.00 -6.09
N VAL A 9 52.56 8.03 -6.98
CA VAL A 9 51.37 7.36 -7.48
C VAL A 9 50.78 6.55 -6.32
N VAL A 10 49.77 7.04 -5.69
CA VAL A 10 48.96 6.30 -4.72
C VAL A 10 48.15 5.31 -5.54
N ASN A 11 48.58 4.03 -5.58
CA ASN A 11 47.77 2.94 -6.11
C ASN A 11 46.51 2.83 -5.23
N SER A 12 45.38 3.31 -5.72
CA SER A 12 44.09 3.09 -5.07
C SER A 12 43.78 1.60 -5.15
N ILE A 13 43.71 0.97 -3.98
CA ILE A 13 43.26 -0.44 -3.88
C ILE A 13 41.78 -0.46 -4.27
N ASP A 14 41.45 -1.23 -5.32
CA ASP A 14 40.07 -1.51 -5.64
C ASP A 14 39.50 -2.47 -4.60
N LEU A 15 38.77 -1.92 -3.64
CA LEU A 15 38.17 -2.71 -2.56
C LEU A 15 37.13 -3.70 -3.09
N ASN A 16 36.43 -3.38 -4.17
CA ASN A 16 35.43 -4.27 -4.77
C ASN A 16 36.10 -5.50 -5.37
N ALA A 17 37.21 -5.32 -6.08
CA ALA A 17 38.03 -6.43 -6.59
C ALA A 17 38.66 -7.26 -5.45
N SER A 18 39.17 -6.57 -4.40
CA SER A 18 39.79 -7.22 -3.25
C SER A 18 38.82 -8.11 -2.45
N TYR A 19 37.54 -7.71 -2.38
CA TYR A 19 36.50 -8.46 -1.65
C TYR A 19 35.59 -9.30 -2.54
N SER A 20 35.86 -9.43 -3.82
CA SER A 20 35.03 -10.19 -4.78
C SER A 20 34.84 -11.68 -4.42
N SER A 21 35.77 -12.26 -3.71
CA SER A 21 35.71 -13.66 -3.21
C SER A 21 34.90 -13.80 -1.91
N VAL A 22 34.59 -12.69 -1.21
CA VAL A 22 33.83 -12.73 0.03
C VAL A 22 32.35 -12.90 -0.29
N LYS A 23 31.78 -14.00 0.20
CA LYS A 23 30.33 -14.27 0.06
C LYS A 23 29.65 -14.17 1.41
N TRP A 24 28.59 -13.40 1.46
CA TRP A 24 27.77 -13.30 2.64
C TRP A 24 26.89 -14.56 2.79
N ARG A 25 26.81 -15.07 3.99
CA ARG A 25 25.94 -16.18 4.38
C ARG A 25 25.16 -15.77 5.63
N SER A 26 23.84 -15.86 5.59
CA SER A 26 23.04 -15.68 6.79
C SER A 26 23.29 -16.83 7.76
N ILE A 27 23.64 -16.50 8.99
CA ILE A 27 23.87 -17.46 10.08
C ILE A 27 22.78 -17.35 11.18
N GLY A 28 21.75 -16.54 10.94
CA GLY A 28 20.69 -16.29 11.92
C GLY A 28 21.06 -15.24 12.99
N PRO A 29 20.28 -15.14 14.07
CA PRO A 29 19.06 -15.92 14.30
C PRO A 29 17.97 -15.64 13.24
N LEU A 30 17.33 -16.69 12.75
CA LEU A 30 16.19 -16.57 11.84
C LEU A 30 14.99 -16.07 12.65
N ARG A 31 14.50 -14.89 12.33
CA ARG A 31 13.31 -14.30 12.95
C ARG A 31 12.18 -14.28 11.92
N GLY A 32 11.01 -14.75 12.33
CA GLY A 32 9.79 -14.45 11.61
C GLY A 32 9.61 -12.93 11.58
N GLY A 33 9.43 -12.36 10.40
CA GLY A 33 9.14 -10.94 10.21
C GLY A 33 7.65 -10.66 10.36
N ARG A 34 7.25 -9.43 10.07
CA ARG A 34 5.85 -9.05 9.93
C ARG A 34 5.44 -9.11 8.46
N SER A 35 4.28 -9.69 8.20
CA SER A 35 3.56 -9.54 6.95
C SER A 35 2.58 -8.38 7.07
N VAL A 36 2.48 -7.55 6.06
CA VAL A 36 1.57 -6.41 6.00
C VAL A 36 0.42 -6.68 5.04
N THR A 37 0.70 -7.44 4.00
CA THR A 37 -0.26 -7.70 2.94
C THR A 37 -0.11 -9.13 2.40
N ALA A 38 -1.22 -9.69 1.95
CA ALA A 38 -1.25 -10.96 1.24
C ALA A 38 -2.28 -10.90 0.12
N SER A 39 -2.05 -11.65 -0.95
CA SER A 39 -2.98 -11.79 -2.06
C SER A 39 -2.94 -13.21 -2.59
N GLY A 40 -4.12 -13.81 -2.81
CA GLY A 40 -4.26 -15.06 -3.54
C GLY A 40 -4.48 -14.83 -5.02
N VAL A 41 -4.45 -15.89 -5.78
CA VAL A 41 -4.76 -15.92 -7.21
C VAL A 41 -6.17 -16.48 -7.41
N VAL A 42 -7.04 -15.70 -8.06
CA VAL A 42 -8.41 -16.15 -8.32
C VAL A 42 -8.39 -17.40 -9.22
N GLY A 43 -9.06 -18.46 -8.77
CA GLY A 43 -9.10 -19.73 -9.49
C GLY A 43 -7.92 -20.67 -9.23
N ASP A 44 -6.90 -20.24 -8.48
CA ASP A 44 -5.77 -21.09 -8.07
C ASP A 44 -5.64 -21.10 -6.54
N ILE A 45 -5.99 -22.23 -5.93
CA ILE A 45 -5.96 -22.41 -4.47
C ILE A 45 -4.55 -22.64 -3.92
N SER A 46 -3.56 -22.84 -4.76
CA SER A 46 -2.19 -23.16 -4.34
C SER A 46 -1.26 -21.93 -4.31
N THR A 47 -1.58 -20.89 -5.07
CA THR A 47 -0.70 -19.73 -5.25
C THR A 47 -1.10 -18.54 -4.42
N TYR A 48 -0.14 -18.06 -3.60
CA TYR A 48 -0.30 -16.85 -2.78
C TYR A 48 0.97 -16.01 -2.82
N TYR A 49 0.77 -14.71 -2.64
CA TYR A 49 1.83 -13.72 -2.48
C TYR A 49 1.74 -13.08 -1.09
N MET A 50 2.88 -12.85 -0.46
CA MET A 50 2.98 -12.20 0.84
C MET A 50 3.99 -11.05 0.76
N GLY A 51 3.59 -9.87 1.23
CA GLY A 51 4.44 -8.71 1.37
C GLY A 51 4.88 -8.50 2.81
N THR A 52 6.17 -8.30 3.01
CA THR A 52 6.78 -8.17 4.32
C THR A 52 7.32 -6.76 4.56
N THR A 53 7.56 -6.41 5.82
CA THR A 53 8.00 -5.06 6.21
C THR A 53 9.49 -4.79 6.01
N GLY A 54 10.23 -5.73 5.47
CA GLY A 54 11.67 -5.56 5.26
C GLY A 54 12.32 -6.70 4.47
N GLY A 55 11.52 -7.67 4.01
CA GLY A 55 12.01 -8.82 3.25
C GLY A 55 11.40 -8.95 1.85
N GLY A 56 10.81 -7.86 1.33
CA GLY A 56 10.23 -7.85 -0.01
C GLY A 56 8.99 -8.74 -0.17
N VAL A 57 8.82 -9.29 -1.36
CA VAL A 57 7.69 -10.14 -1.74
C VAL A 57 8.09 -11.60 -1.76
N TRP A 58 7.24 -12.42 -1.14
CA TRP A 58 7.37 -13.87 -1.09
C TRP A 58 6.20 -14.52 -1.81
N LYS A 59 6.46 -15.63 -2.49
CA LYS A 59 5.46 -16.41 -3.21
C LYS A 59 5.50 -17.86 -2.78
N THR A 60 4.32 -18.47 -2.66
CA THR A 60 4.11 -19.92 -2.57
C THR A 60 3.31 -20.40 -3.77
N ASP A 61 3.56 -21.63 -4.20
CA ASP A 61 2.77 -22.35 -5.23
C ASP A 61 2.28 -23.69 -4.67
N ASP A 62 2.34 -23.90 -3.36
CA ASP A 62 2.03 -25.18 -2.68
C ASP A 62 1.21 -24.96 -1.40
N MET A 63 0.26 -24.01 -1.44
CA MET A 63 -0.66 -23.68 -0.33
C MET A 63 0.07 -23.21 0.95
N GLY A 64 1.25 -22.60 0.80
CA GLY A 64 2.00 -22.05 1.92
C GLY A 64 2.97 -23.01 2.60
N ASN A 65 3.17 -24.22 2.08
CA ASN A 65 4.14 -25.16 2.63
C ASN A 65 5.57 -24.67 2.44
N THR A 66 5.87 -24.09 1.27
CA THR A 66 7.15 -23.44 1.00
C THR A 66 6.96 -22.04 0.46
N TRP A 67 7.90 -21.14 0.77
CA TRP A 67 7.90 -19.75 0.34
C TRP A 67 9.26 -19.40 -0.26
N ARG A 68 9.25 -18.72 -1.40
CA ARG A 68 10.47 -18.18 -2.02
C ARG A 68 10.38 -16.67 -2.17
N ASN A 69 11.46 -15.95 -1.93
CA ASN A 69 11.55 -14.54 -2.27
C ASN A 69 11.60 -14.39 -3.79
N ILE A 70 10.79 -13.44 -4.31
CA ILE A 70 10.68 -13.15 -5.74
C ILE A 70 11.00 -11.69 -6.07
N SER A 71 11.45 -10.92 -5.12
CA SER A 71 11.73 -9.49 -5.25
C SER A 71 13.21 -9.13 -5.14
N ASP A 72 14.05 -10.04 -4.64
CA ASP A 72 15.49 -9.80 -4.49
C ASP A 72 16.15 -9.49 -5.83
N GLY A 73 16.97 -8.44 -5.86
CA GLY A 73 17.61 -7.95 -7.08
C GLY A 73 16.77 -6.99 -7.93
N TYR A 74 15.48 -6.80 -7.60
CA TYR A 74 14.59 -5.87 -8.31
C TYR A 74 14.20 -4.65 -7.48
N PHE A 75 13.85 -4.84 -6.19
CA PHE A 75 13.36 -3.77 -5.33
C PHE A 75 14.53 -3.07 -4.63
N THR A 76 14.49 -1.74 -4.59
CA THR A 76 15.51 -0.94 -3.91
C THR A 76 15.21 -0.75 -2.42
N THR A 77 13.96 -1.02 -1.99
CA THR A 77 13.54 -1.06 -0.59
C THR A 77 12.86 -2.39 -0.30
N GLY A 78 12.95 -2.87 0.93
CA GLY A 78 12.36 -4.16 1.33
C GLY A 78 10.94 -4.08 1.90
N SER A 79 10.43 -2.87 2.12
CA SER A 79 9.12 -2.68 2.77
C SER A 79 7.99 -2.68 1.76
N VAL A 80 7.12 -3.68 1.84
CA VAL A 80 5.94 -3.83 1.00
C VAL A 80 4.70 -3.35 1.78
N GLY A 81 3.89 -2.50 1.16
CA GLY A 81 2.64 -2.01 1.73
C GLY A 81 1.40 -2.69 1.16
N ALA A 82 1.38 -2.95 -0.14
CA ALA A 82 0.25 -3.55 -0.82
C ALA A 82 0.68 -4.53 -1.92
N ILE A 83 -0.10 -5.59 -2.13
CA ILE A 83 0.02 -6.51 -3.27
C ILE A 83 -1.37 -6.70 -3.86
N ALA A 84 -1.46 -6.66 -5.19
CA ALA A 84 -2.67 -6.99 -5.93
C ALA A 84 -2.33 -7.88 -7.13
N VAL A 85 -3.11 -8.94 -7.31
CA VAL A 85 -3.05 -9.84 -8.46
C VAL A 85 -4.26 -9.58 -9.34
N SER A 86 -4.05 -9.45 -10.64
CA SER A 86 -5.15 -9.27 -11.59
C SER A 86 -6.02 -10.53 -11.67
N GLU A 87 -7.34 -10.35 -11.61
CA GLU A 87 -8.29 -11.46 -11.78
C GLU A 87 -8.39 -11.91 -13.24
N SER A 88 -8.30 -10.96 -14.19
CA SER A 88 -8.36 -11.28 -15.64
C SER A 88 -7.05 -11.79 -16.21
N GLU A 89 -5.91 -11.41 -15.60
CA GLU A 89 -4.56 -11.83 -16.01
C GLU A 89 -3.71 -12.21 -14.79
N PRO A 90 -3.82 -13.44 -14.27
CA PRO A 90 -3.18 -13.85 -13.01
C PRO A 90 -1.66 -13.73 -12.96
N ASN A 91 -1.00 -13.63 -14.11
CA ASN A 91 0.44 -13.37 -14.20
C ASN A 91 0.79 -11.89 -13.95
N THR A 92 -0.21 -11.00 -13.99
CA THR A 92 -0.04 -9.56 -13.73
C THR A 92 -0.21 -9.28 -12.24
N VAL A 93 0.88 -8.84 -11.61
CA VAL A 93 0.96 -8.52 -10.18
C VAL A 93 1.48 -7.11 -10.00
N TYR A 94 0.80 -6.34 -9.16
CA TYR A 94 1.27 -5.01 -8.74
C TYR A 94 1.67 -5.01 -7.27
N VAL A 95 2.74 -4.31 -6.95
CA VAL A 95 3.26 -4.14 -5.59
C VAL A 95 3.43 -2.67 -5.30
N GLY A 96 2.84 -2.21 -4.20
CA GLY A 96 3.03 -0.88 -3.63
C GLY A 96 3.97 -0.96 -2.44
N MET A 97 4.97 -0.07 -2.44
CA MET A 97 6.03 -0.10 -1.45
C MET A 97 5.73 0.81 -0.26
N GLY A 98 6.38 0.52 0.87
CA GLY A 98 6.29 1.29 2.11
C GLY A 98 5.30 0.72 3.12
N GLU A 99 5.76 0.53 4.33
CA GLU A 99 4.94 -0.02 5.43
C GLU A 99 3.83 0.96 5.83
N HIS A 100 2.56 0.62 5.55
CA HIS A 100 1.42 1.47 5.87
C HIS A 100 0.84 1.21 7.28
N ALA A 101 1.07 0.04 7.85
CA ALA A 101 0.68 -0.29 9.21
C ALA A 101 1.69 0.30 10.19
N VAL A 102 1.45 1.52 10.63
CA VAL A 102 2.38 2.29 11.44
C VAL A 102 2.62 1.69 12.81
N ARG A 103 3.86 1.71 13.20
CA ARG A 103 4.36 1.18 14.47
C ARG A 103 4.80 2.28 15.42
N GLY A 104 4.89 1.89 16.71
CA GLY A 104 5.45 2.73 17.74
C GLY A 104 6.95 3.00 17.62
N VAL A 105 7.71 2.22 16.85
CA VAL A 105 9.18 2.28 16.84
C VAL A 105 9.73 2.74 15.49
N MET A 106 9.59 1.94 14.47
CA MET A 106 10.21 2.18 13.16
C MET A 106 9.25 1.78 12.05
N THR A 107 9.13 2.65 11.04
CA THR A 107 8.31 2.42 9.85
C THR A 107 9.14 2.79 8.64
N HIS A 108 9.34 1.84 7.74
CA HIS A 108 10.14 2.04 6.54
C HIS A 108 9.29 2.58 5.40
N HIS A 109 9.79 3.61 4.73
CA HIS A 109 9.20 4.10 3.50
C HIS A 109 9.53 3.17 2.32
N GLY A 110 8.69 3.25 1.30
CA GLY A 110 8.90 2.63 0.00
C GLY A 110 9.33 3.63 -1.04
N ASP A 111 9.41 3.14 -2.27
CA ASP A 111 9.89 3.88 -3.42
C ASP A 111 8.96 3.75 -4.64
N GLY A 112 7.66 3.60 -4.39
CA GLY A 112 6.61 3.63 -5.41
C GLY A 112 5.99 2.29 -5.72
N VAL A 113 5.64 2.09 -6.99
CA VAL A 113 4.91 0.92 -7.50
C VAL A 113 5.80 0.07 -8.39
N TYR A 114 5.69 -1.25 -8.25
CA TYR A 114 6.29 -2.22 -9.16
C TYR A 114 5.22 -3.09 -9.79
N LYS A 115 5.48 -3.57 -11.01
CA LYS A 115 4.62 -4.50 -11.77
C LYS A 115 5.44 -5.69 -12.27
N SER A 116 4.86 -6.86 -12.16
CA SER A 116 5.26 -8.06 -12.89
C SER A 116 4.16 -8.45 -13.86
N THR A 117 4.51 -9.02 -15.02
CA THR A 117 3.59 -9.63 -16.00
C THR A 117 3.87 -11.12 -16.20
N ASP A 118 4.73 -11.69 -15.36
CA ASP A 118 5.20 -13.07 -15.43
C ASP A 118 5.14 -13.79 -14.06
N ALA A 119 4.11 -13.42 -13.27
CA ALA A 119 3.84 -13.99 -11.95
C ALA A 119 5.00 -13.81 -10.95
N GLY A 120 5.69 -12.67 -11.03
CA GLY A 120 6.75 -12.29 -10.10
C GLY A 120 8.15 -12.80 -10.46
N LYS A 121 8.38 -13.29 -11.68
CA LYS A 121 9.72 -13.69 -12.13
C LYS A 121 10.59 -12.46 -12.42
N THR A 122 9.99 -11.42 -13.00
CA THR A 122 10.63 -10.13 -13.25
C THR A 122 9.74 -8.97 -12.83
N TRP A 123 10.36 -7.83 -12.49
CA TRP A 123 9.65 -6.66 -12.00
C TRP A 123 10.12 -5.39 -12.70
N LYS A 124 9.17 -4.51 -12.99
CA LYS A 124 9.40 -3.17 -13.55
C LYS A 124 8.87 -2.12 -12.57
N LYS A 125 9.67 -1.11 -12.27
CA LYS A 125 9.26 0.05 -11.49
C LYS A 125 8.38 0.98 -12.33
N LEU A 126 7.30 1.49 -11.75
CA LEU A 126 6.25 2.27 -12.43
C LEU A 126 6.06 3.69 -11.87
N GLY A 127 7.00 4.18 -11.07
CA GLY A 127 6.91 5.53 -10.50
C GLY A 127 6.18 5.59 -9.16
N LEU A 128 5.66 6.78 -8.82
CA LEU A 128 5.07 7.12 -7.52
C LEU A 128 6.05 7.04 -6.33
N GLU A 129 7.33 7.28 -6.55
CA GLU A 129 8.40 7.17 -5.54
C GLU A 129 8.14 8.07 -4.33
N GLN A 130 7.58 9.25 -4.56
CA GLN A 130 7.38 10.25 -3.51
C GLN A 130 6.17 9.95 -2.61
N THR A 131 5.36 8.95 -2.94
CA THR A 131 4.22 8.53 -2.10
C THR A 131 4.64 7.89 -0.79
N GLN A 132 5.85 7.37 -0.69
CA GLN A 132 6.50 6.74 0.47
C GLN A 132 5.76 5.54 1.05
N HIS A 133 4.44 5.62 1.25
CA HIS A 133 3.64 4.53 1.83
C HIS A 133 2.40 4.31 0.99
N ILE A 134 2.30 3.12 0.39
CA ILE A 134 1.16 2.67 -0.40
C ILE A 134 0.40 1.63 0.41
N SER A 135 -0.84 1.95 0.79
CA SER A 135 -1.66 1.14 1.68
C SER A 135 -2.49 0.09 0.94
N ARG A 136 -2.90 0.41 -0.29
CA ARG A 136 -3.73 -0.49 -1.09
C ARG A 136 -3.49 -0.29 -2.59
N ILE A 137 -3.58 -1.38 -3.33
CA ILE A 137 -3.71 -1.37 -4.80
C ILE A 137 -4.98 -2.13 -5.17
N VAL A 138 -5.76 -1.55 -6.07
CA VAL A 138 -6.97 -2.17 -6.61
C VAL A 138 -6.87 -2.19 -8.13
N ILE A 139 -7.02 -3.37 -8.71
CA ILE A 139 -7.00 -3.60 -10.15
C ILE A 139 -8.43 -3.80 -10.63
N HIS A 140 -8.78 -3.19 -11.74
CA HIS A 140 -10.07 -3.43 -12.38
C HIS A 140 -10.23 -4.91 -12.76
N PRO A 141 -11.36 -5.58 -12.43
CA PRO A 141 -11.49 -7.04 -12.54
C PRO A 141 -11.36 -7.59 -13.96
N ARG A 142 -11.64 -6.77 -14.98
CA ARG A 142 -11.64 -7.18 -16.39
C ARG A 142 -10.57 -6.51 -17.25
N ASP A 143 -9.81 -5.54 -16.70
CA ASP A 143 -8.75 -4.84 -17.42
C ASP A 143 -7.57 -4.55 -16.49
N PRO A 144 -6.47 -5.30 -16.58
CA PRO A 144 -5.31 -5.15 -15.71
C PRO A 144 -4.56 -3.83 -15.91
N ASN A 145 -4.90 -3.05 -16.93
CA ASN A 145 -4.28 -1.74 -17.17
C ASN A 145 -4.96 -0.62 -16.38
N ILE A 146 -6.19 -0.84 -15.90
CA ILE A 146 -6.86 0.11 -15.02
C ILE A 146 -6.55 -0.23 -13.56
N VAL A 147 -5.75 0.63 -12.92
CA VAL A 147 -5.23 0.40 -11.58
C VAL A 147 -5.40 1.64 -10.73
N TYR A 148 -5.79 1.44 -9.49
CA TYR A 148 -5.88 2.48 -8.47
C TYR A 148 -4.90 2.19 -7.34
N VAL A 149 -4.22 3.25 -6.89
CA VAL A 149 -3.24 3.18 -5.80
C VAL A 149 -3.65 4.14 -4.70
N ALA A 150 -3.79 3.61 -3.50
CA ALA A 150 -4.03 4.37 -2.28
C ALA A 150 -2.67 4.76 -1.69
N ALA A 151 -2.36 6.05 -1.69
CA ALA A 151 -1.14 6.61 -1.15
C ALA A 151 -1.41 7.28 0.20
N GLN A 152 -0.82 6.74 1.25
CA GLN A 152 -0.88 7.33 2.59
C GLN A 152 0.05 8.54 2.71
N GLY A 153 1.15 8.56 1.94
CA GLY A 153 2.11 9.66 1.93
C GLY A 153 3.13 9.59 3.06
N ALA A 154 3.91 10.65 3.23
CA ALA A 154 4.97 10.72 4.23
C ALA A 154 4.42 10.62 5.67
N LEU A 155 5.08 9.83 6.50
CA LEU A 155 4.70 9.63 7.90
C LEU A 155 5.16 10.79 8.80
N TYR A 156 6.35 11.32 8.54
CA TYR A 156 7.02 12.29 9.40
C TYR A 156 6.89 13.74 8.94
N GLY A 157 6.04 14.00 7.95
CA GLY A 157 5.88 15.35 7.41
C GLY A 157 4.66 15.48 6.51
N LYS A 158 4.38 16.71 6.16
CA LYS A 158 3.37 17.04 5.17
C LYS A 158 3.91 16.78 3.76
N THR A 159 3.08 16.25 2.89
CA THR A 159 3.42 16.05 1.48
C THR A 159 2.19 16.11 0.60
N PRO A 160 2.26 16.70 -0.59
CA PRO A 160 1.18 16.65 -1.56
C PRO A 160 1.01 15.26 -2.18
N GLU A 161 1.96 14.34 -1.98
CA GLU A 161 1.96 13.00 -2.59
C GLU A 161 1.12 12.00 -1.78
N ARG A 162 -0.14 12.38 -1.52
CA ARG A 162 -1.17 11.64 -0.79
C ARG A 162 -2.44 11.49 -1.63
N GLY A 163 -3.30 10.55 -1.26
CA GLY A 163 -4.61 10.38 -1.89
C GLY A 163 -4.72 9.14 -2.76
N VAL A 164 -5.57 9.20 -3.78
CA VAL A 164 -5.76 8.10 -4.73
C VAL A 164 -5.20 8.47 -6.08
N TYR A 165 -4.38 7.58 -6.62
CA TYR A 165 -3.86 7.67 -7.98
C TYR A 165 -4.52 6.62 -8.87
N LYS A 166 -4.77 6.96 -10.13
CA LYS A 166 -5.33 6.09 -11.16
C LYS A 166 -4.39 6.02 -12.36
N SER A 167 -4.20 4.83 -12.88
CA SER A 167 -3.63 4.56 -14.20
C SER A 167 -4.66 3.88 -15.08
N VAL A 168 -4.59 4.11 -16.39
CA VAL A 168 -5.38 3.43 -17.43
C VAL A 168 -4.50 2.77 -18.49
N ASP A 169 -3.19 2.78 -18.26
CA ASP A 169 -2.16 2.27 -19.20
C ASP A 169 -1.19 1.30 -18.49
N GLY A 170 -1.69 0.62 -17.49
CA GLY A 170 -0.93 -0.41 -16.77
C GLY A 170 0.17 0.15 -15.87
N GLY A 171 0.04 1.41 -15.43
CA GLY A 171 0.98 2.08 -14.53
C GLY A 171 2.08 2.86 -15.25
N THR A 172 1.98 3.04 -16.58
CA THR A 172 2.94 3.87 -17.33
C THR A 172 2.78 5.34 -16.97
N THR A 173 1.52 5.79 -16.81
CA THR A 173 1.19 7.14 -16.33
C THR A 173 0.21 7.08 -15.16
N TRP A 174 0.29 8.09 -14.28
CA TRP A 174 -0.55 8.19 -13.10
C TRP A 174 -1.22 9.56 -13.01
N LYS A 175 -2.52 9.55 -12.73
CA LYS A 175 -3.31 10.75 -12.43
C LYS A 175 -3.78 10.68 -10.98
N LYS A 176 -3.53 11.72 -10.19
CA LYS A 176 -4.13 11.86 -8.86
C LYS A 176 -5.61 12.19 -9.03
N VAL A 177 -6.49 11.32 -8.53
CA VAL A 177 -7.95 11.41 -8.73
C VAL A 177 -8.71 11.76 -7.46
N LEU A 178 -8.08 11.59 -6.28
CA LEU A 178 -8.60 12.08 -5.00
C LEU A 178 -7.44 12.68 -4.20
N TYR A 179 -7.63 13.90 -3.75
CA TYR A 179 -6.71 14.61 -2.86
C TYR A 179 -7.51 15.48 -1.90
N VAL A 180 -7.22 15.43 -0.62
CA VAL A 180 -7.88 16.25 0.40
C VAL A 180 -6.96 17.39 0.83
N ASP A 181 -5.82 17.06 1.41
CA ASP A 181 -4.80 18.02 1.86
C ASP A 181 -3.42 17.34 2.00
N ASP A 182 -2.42 18.11 2.45
CA ASP A 182 -1.03 17.64 2.61
C ASP A 182 -0.78 16.75 3.84
N LYS A 183 -1.82 16.47 4.64
CA LYS A 183 -1.75 15.62 5.85
C LYS A 183 -2.58 14.36 5.71
N SER A 184 -3.60 14.36 4.84
CA SER A 184 -4.59 13.29 4.74
C SER A 184 -4.29 12.38 3.56
N GLY A 185 -3.95 11.13 3.84
CA GLY A 185 -3.66 10.10 2.85
C GLY A 185 -4.76 9.05 2.74
N CYS A 186 -4.76 8.30 1.65
CA CYS A 186 -5.67 7.17 1.50
C CYS A 186 -5.09 5.95 2.21
N VAL A 187 -5.81 5.42 3.22
CA VAL A 187 -5.38 4.26 4.01
C VAL A 187 -6.07 2.97 3.60
N GLU A 188 -7.22 3.07 2.94
CA GLU A 188 -7.93 1.92 2.39
C GLU A 188 -8.70 2.34 1.13
N LEU A 189 -8.80 1.41 0.18
CA LEU A 189 -9.51 1.58 -1.09
C LEU A 189 -10.25 0.30 -1.43
N SER A 190 -11.55 0.39 -1.72
CA SER A 190 -12.37 -0.74 -2.12
C SER A 190 -13.15 -0.43 -3.38
N MET A 191 -13.21 -1.39 -4.29
CA MET A 191 -13.99 -1.32 -5.53
C MET A 191 -15.17 -2.28 -5.46
N ASP A 192 -16.29 -1.89 -6.02
CA ASP A 192 -17.37 -2.82 -6.32
C ASP A 192 -17.00 -3.62 -7.58
N TYR A 193 -16.66 -4.89 -7.41
CA TYR A 193 -16.23 -5.75 -8.51
C TYR A 193 -17.37 -6.10 -9.49
N ASN A 194 -18.63 -5.94 -9.09
CA ASN A 194 -19.78 -6.09 -9.97
C ASN A 194 -20.01 -4.84 -10.82
N ASN A 195 -19.69 -3.65 -10.25
CA ASN A 195 -19.75 -2.37 -10.94
C ASN A 195 -18.46 -1.54 -10.67
N PRO A 196 -17.38 -1.73 -11.43
CA PRO A 196 -16.09 -1.07 -11.19
C PRO A 196 -16.08 0.46 -11.34
N GLN A 197 -17.23 1.07 -11.71
CA GLN A 197 -17.40 2.52 -11.63
C GLN A 197 -17.49 2.99 -10.17
N VAL A 198 -17.90 2.11 -9.24
CA VAL A 198 -18.09 2.44 -7.84
C VAL A 198 -16.84 2.10 -7.04
N LEU A 199 -16.32 3.13 -6.37
CA LEU A 199 -15.16 3.03 -5.48
C LEU A 199 -15.45 3.70 -4.13
N TYR A 200 -14.80 3.18 -3.10
CA TYR A 200 -14.79 3.77 -1.75
C TYR A 200 -13.34 3.99 -1.32
N ALA A 201 -13.04 5.18 -0.82
CA ALA A 201 -11.71 5.55 -0.35
C ALA A 201 -11.79 6.09 1.09
N ALA A 202 -11.03 5.48 1.99
CA ALA A 202 -10.88 5.95 3.35
C ALA A 202 -9.66 6.87 3.43
N MET A 203 -9.92 8.17 3.62
CA MET A 203 -8.89 9.19 3.81
C MET A 203 -8.65 9.39 5.30
N ASN A 204 -7.40 9.43 5.72
CA ASN A 204 -7.04 9.63 7.11
C ASN A 204 -5.97 10.72 7.25
N GLU A 205 -6.24 11.72 8.09
CA GLU A 205 -5.21 12.64 8.56
C GLU A 205 -4.28 11.88 9.50
N TYR A 206 -3.01 11.76 9.06
CA TYR A 206 -2.09 10.87 9.70
C TYR A 206 -0.68 11.45 9.75
N GLY A 207 -0.05 11.28 10.89
CA GLY A 207 1.32 11.73 11.07
C GLY A 207 1.95 11.19 12.36
N ARG A 208 3.27 11.27 12.40
CA ARG A 208 4.03 10.87 13.58
C ARG A 208 4.97 11.96 14.04
N LEU A 209 4.85 12.29 15.30
CA LEU A 209 5.80 13.10 16.07
C LEU A 209 6.58 12.18 17.02
N PRO A 210 7.75 12.57 17.51
CA PRO A 210 8.54 11.78 18.45
C PRO A 210 7.75 11.31 19.69
N TRP A 211 6.78 12.11 20.11
CA TRP A 211 5.97 11.88 21.32
C TRP A 211 4.49 11.55 21.07
N LYS A 212 4.03 11.63 19.80
CA LYS A 212 2.60 11.49 19.48
C LYS A 212 2.38 10.85 18.11
N VAL A 213 1.39 9.96 18.03
CA VAL A 213 0.78 9.54 16.75
C VAL A 213 -0.46 10.39 16.53
N ILE A 214 -0.60 10.94 15.33
CA ILE A 214 -1.81 11.61 14.85
C ILE A 214 -2.55 10.57 14.01
N SER A 215 -3.78 10.25 14.40
CA SER A 215 -4.64 9.28 13.71
C SER A 215 -6.06 9.82 13.71
N GLY A 216 -6.32 10.76 12.82
CA GLY A 216 -7.61 11.45 12.70
C GLY A 216 -7.45 12.95 12.61
N GLY A 217 -8.53 13.61 12.24
CA GLY A 217 -8.61 15.06 12.08
C GLY A 217 -9.60 15.46 10.99
N SER A 218 -9.69 16.76 10.74
CA SER A 218 -10.67 17.36 9.81
C SER A 218 -10.55 16.87 8.36
N GLY A 219 -9.35 16.43 7.97
CA GLY A 219 -9.09 15.85 6.65
C GLY A 219 -9.50 14.40 6.50
N SER A 220 -9.81 13.70 7.61
CA SER A 220 -10.29 12.32 7.57
C SER A 220 -11.71 12.23 7.02
N GLY A 221 -12.00 11.15 6.30
CA GLY A 221 -13.32 10.93 5.73
C GLY A 221 -13.42 9.68 4.86
N LEU A 222 -14.62 9.16 4.77
CA LEU A 222 -14.97 8.13 3.80
C LEU A 222 -15.51 8.81 2.54
N TYR A 223 -14.96 8.47 1.39
CA TYR A 223 -15.33 9.04 0.09
C TYR A 223 -15.85 7.95 -0.83
N LYS A 224 -16.82 8.27 -1.66
CA LYS A 224 -17.38 7.40 -2.70
C LYS A 224 -17.26 8.06 -4.06
N SER A 225 -16.92 7.28 -5.05
CA SER A 225 -17.03 7.61 -6.47
C SER A 225 -18.04 6.68 -7.13
N ASN A 226 -18.82 7.21 -8.09
CA ASN A 226 -19.74 6.46 -8.92
C ASN A 226 -19.36 6.51 -10.42
N ASP A 227 -18.18 7.05 -10.74
CA ASP A 227 -17.70 7.35 -12.09
C ASP A 227 -16.23 6.96 -12.31
N ALA A 228 -15.84 5.81 -11.72
CA ALA A 228 -14.48 5.28 -11.80
C ALA A 228 -13.41 6.26 -11.29
N GLY A 229 -13.73 7.03 -10.27
CA GLY A 229 -12.80 7.96 -9.63
C GLY A 229 -12.65 9.31 -10.33
N ALA A 230 -13.53 9.66 -11.29
CA ALA A 230 -13.50 10.98 -11.89
C ALA A 230 -13.97 12.07 -10.93
N THR A 231 -15.00 11.77 -10.13
CA THR A 231 -15.47 12.61 -9.02
C THR A 231 -15.63 11.81 -7.73
N TRP A 232 -15.59 12.49 -6.59
CA TRP A 232 -15.69 11.89 -5.27
C TRP A 232 -16.59 12.71 -4.36
N GLU A 233 -17.44 12.01 -3.61
CA GLU A 233 -18.35 12.57 -2.62
C GLU A 233 -17.98 12.06 -1.22
N LYS A 234 -17.89 12.96 -0.23
CA LYS A 234 -17.67 12.58 1.17
C LYS A 234 -18.95 12.01 1.75
N ILE A 235 -18.88 10.79 2.29
CA ILE A 235 -19.99 10.09 2.93
C ILE A 235 -19.91 10.33 4.43
N GLN A 236 -21.04 10.68 5.07
CA GLN A 236 -21.03 10.96 6.50
C GLN A 236 -22.30 10.50 7.24
N ASN A 237 -23.35 10.13 6.51
CA ASN A 237 -24.67 9.87 7.09
C ASN A 237 -24.65 8.56 7.91
N GLY A 238 -24.77 8.70 9.23
CA GLY A 238 -24.72 7.57 10.19
C GLY A 238 -23.31 7.19 10.66
N LEU A 239 -22.26 7.86 10.18
CA LEU A 239 -20.90 7.73 10.68
C LEU A 239 -20.60 8.77 11.78
N PRO A 240 -19.59 8.54 12.64
CA PRO A 240 -19.11 9.54 13.59
C PRO A 240 -18.75 10.88 12.92
N LYS A 241 -18.89 11.97 13.65
CA LYS A 241 -18.58 13.31 13.12
C LYS A 241 -17.11 13.48 12.80
N GLU A 242 -16.24 12.97 13.67
CA GLU A 242 -14.81 13.01 13.51
C GLU A 242 -14.26 11.59 13.33
N LEU A 243 -13.60 11.38 12.22
CA LEU A 243 -13.12 10.08 11.79
C LEU A 243 -11.61 9.99 11.96
N GLY A 244 -11.17 8.89 12.53
CA GLY A 244 -9.79 8.48 12.60
C GLY A 244 -9.43 7.53 11.45
N LYS A 245 -8.66 6.51 11.76
CA LYS A 245 -8.29 5.47 10.79
C LYS A 245 -9.51 4.62 10.45
N MET A 246 -9.63 4.26 9.17
CA MET A 246 -10.76 3.47 8.69
C MET A 246 -10.31 2.36 7.76
N ALA A 247 -11.10 1.28 7.72
CA ALA A 247 -11.08 0.29 6.65
C ALA A 247 -12.47 0.25 6.02
N VAL A 248 -12.56 -0.03 4.72
CA VAL A 248 -13.81 -0.14 3.97
C VAL A 248 -13.77 -1.35 3.04
N ALA A 249 -14.86 -2.09 2.95
CA ALA A 249 -14.98 -3.24 2.06
C ALA A 249 -16.41 -3.35 1.49
N VAL A 250 -16.49 -3.48 0.16
CA VAL A 250 -17.74 -3.78 -0.54
C VAL A 250 -17.91 -5.29 -0.61
N SER A 251 -19.11 -5.78 -0.32
CA SER A 251 -19.43 -7.19 -0.47
C SER A 251 -19.46 -7.59 -1.95
N ARG A 252 -18.74 -8.66 -2.31
CA ARG A 252 -18.74 -9.18 -3.69
C ARG A 252 -20.06 -9.83 -4.09
N SER A 253 -20.83 -10.32 -3.13
CA SER A 253 -22.13 -10.96 -3.38
C SER A 253 -23.31 -9.98 -3.41
N ASN A 254 -23.13 -8.78 -2.86
CA ASN A 254 -24.16 -7.75 -2.81
C ASN A 254 -23.52 -6.35 -2.78
N SER A 255 -23.56 -5.65 -3.91
CA SER A 255 -22.96 -4.31 -4.08
C SER A 255 -23.58 -3.23 -3.19
N GLU A 256 -24.80 -3.44 -2.69
CA GLU A 256 -25.43 -2.51 -1.76
C GLU A 256 -24.87 -2.64 -0.33
N LYS A 257 -24.28 -3.81 -0.02
CA LYS A 257 -23.71 -4.08 1.29
C LYS A 257 -22.26 -3.65 1.36
N VAL A 258 -21.99 -2.66 2.21
CA VAL A 258 -20.64 -2.12 2.45
C VAL A 258 -20.35 -2.10 3.94
N TYR A 259 -19.16 -2.53 4.33
CA TYR A 259 -18.69 -2.50 5.71
C TYR A 259 -17.62 -1.43 5.87
N ALA A 260 -17.64 -0.74 7.01
CA ALA A 260 -16.59 0.17 7.42
C ALA A 260 -16.22 -0.07 8.88
N LEU A 261 -14.93 -0.31 9.14
CA LEU A 261 -14.39 -0.29 10.50
C LEU A 261 -13.82 1.12 10.72
N VAL A 262 -14.31 1.80 11.74
CA VAL A 262 -14.08 3.23 11.94
C VAL A 262 -13.52 3.48 13.33
N GLU A 263 -12.36 4.15 13.39
CA GLU A 263 -11.85 4.81 14.59
C GLU A 263 -12.50 6.19 14.70
N SER A 264 -13.04 6.56 15.86
CA SER A 264 -13.48 7.93 16.13
C SER A 264 -12.36 8.68 16.86
N ASP A 265 -11.94 9.83 16.33
CA ASP A 265 -10.81 10.59 16.88
C ASP A 265 -11.19 11.35 18.17
N SER A 266 -12.37 11.98 18.18
CA SER A 266 -12.82 12.82 19.32
C SER A 266 -13.54 12.05 20.42
N ASP A 267 -14.22 10.96 20.05
CA ASP A 267 -15.04 10.16 20.98
C ASP A 267 -14.92 8.68 20.62
N LYS A 268 -14.05 7.97 21.35
CA LYS A 268 -13.76 6.56 21.13
C LYS A 268 -15.00 5.67 21.21
N GLU A 269 -16.00 6.06 22.00
CA GLU A 269 -17.26 5.35 22.16
C GLU A 269 -18.12 5.37 20.87
N GLN A 270 -17.83 6.28 19.94
CA GLN A 270 -18.52 6.36 18.65
C GLN A 270 -17.88 5.53 17.54
N GLY A 271 -16.66 5.01 17.74
CA GLY A 271 -16.01 4.10 16.81
C GLY A 271 -16.69 2.73 16.75
N GLY A 272 -16.22 1.86 15.87
CA GLY A 272 -16.70 0.48 15.75
C GLY A 272 -16.89 0.00 14.31
N LEU A 273 -17.60 -1.11 14.16
CA LEU A 273 -17.96 -1.67 12.86
C LEU A 273 -19.33 -1.13 12.42
N PHE A 274 -19.34 -0.56 11.23
CA PHE A 274 -20.53 -0.03 10.57
C PHE A 274 -20.87 -0.84 9.32
N VAL A 275 -22.16 -0.94 9.02
CA VAL A 275 -22.66 -1.55 7.79
C VAL A 275 -23.61 -0.56 7.10
N SER A 276 -23.51 -0.52 5.78
CA SER A 276 -24.49 0.07 4.89
C SER A 276 -25.17 -1.04 4.10
N GLU A 277 -26.49 -0.99 3.97
CA GLU A 277 -27.31 -1.89 3.13
C GLU A 277 -27.82 -1.18 1.87
N ASN A 278 -27.30 0.02 1.55
CA ASN A 278 -27.75 0.85 0.45
C ASN A 278 -26.57 1.57 -0.25
N ALA A 279 -25.48 0.81 -0.47
CA ALA A 279 -24.29 1.27 -1.18
C ALA A 279 -23.67 2.55 -0.56
N GLY A 280 -23.61 2.64 0.75
CA GLY A 280 -22.95 3.72 1.47
C GLY A 280 -23.78 4.99 1.68
N LYS A 281 -25.09 4.99 1.33
CA LYS A 281 -25.95 6.17 1.56
C LYS A 281 -26.24 6.40 3.04
N ASN A 282 -26.44 5.33 3.81
CA ASN A 282 -26.66 5.36 5.25
C ASN A 282 -25.83 4.27 5.91
N TRP A 283 -25.39 4.53 7.16
CA TRP A 283 -24.58 3.62 7.94
C TRP A 283 -25.23 3.36 9.29
N THR A 284 -25.15 2.11 9.73
CA THR A 284 -25.59 1.66 11.05
C THR A 284 -24.43 0.96 11.75
N ARG A 285 -24.15 1.35 12.99
CA ARG A 285 -23.15 0.66 13.82
C ARG A 285 -23.69 -0.69 14.25
N VAL A 286 -22.95 -1.76 13.95
CA VAL A 286 -23.34 -3.15 14.26
C VAL A 286 -22.45 -3.80 15.31
N ASN A 287 -21.31 -3.20 15.63
CA ASN A 287 -20.43 -3.64 16.71
C ASN A 287 -19.67 -2.44 17.28
N ASP A 288 -19.64 -2.33 18.59
CA ASP A 288 -18.95 -1.31 19.38
C ASP A 288 -17.89 -1.89 20.34
N ASP A 289 -17.45 -3.13 20.08
CA ASP A 289 -16.41 -3.79 20.87
C ASP A 289 -15.05 -3.14 20.61
N HIS A 290 -14.44 -2.60 21.66
CA HIS A 290 -13.16 -1.88 21.61
C HIS A 290 -11.97 -2.70 22.17
N ARG A 291 -12.14 -4.01 22.32
CA ARG A 291 -11.07 -4.91 22.81
C ARG A 291 -9.95 -5.10 21.80
#